data_26c57cbb55a4bb28e0e2915fabe29cb3
#
_entry.id   26c57cbb55a4bb28e0e2915fabe29cb3
#
_cell.length_a   1.000
_cell.length_b   1.000
_cell.length_c   1.000
_cell.angle_alpha   90.00
_cell.angle_beta   90.00
_cell.angle_gamma   90.00
#
_symmetry.space_group_name_H-M   'P 1'
#
loop_
_entity.id
_entity.type
_entity.pdbx_description
1 polymer ?
#
loop_
_entity_poly.entity_id
_entity_poly.type
_entity_poly.pdbx_seq_one_letter_code
_entity_poly.pdbx_strand_id
1 'polypeptide(L)'
;MRKELVKNRTGETTEVSHVLMHELSPEVCAEVGSAVAAMITQTIEGGETMIAVTPEEIAERGVNDSSKGLATFIDGELVSYASATAPRPRRIDSVPMSEIGSVITKEAYRGRGLARAAMAALVNELANEGVASVVFANGKSEPIARSLGMRDAQLFEVTADMAELCKECNNYCPLNGLKHKDEEPANPARCCDTILTNIDDIVKGSRYGRGYKTC
;
A
#
# COMPACT_ATOMS: atom_id res chain seq x y z
N MET A 1 14.77 -7.04 10.35
CA MET A 1 15.45 -6.46 9.15
C MET A 1 15.68 -7.54 8.10
N ARG A 2 15.14 -7.39 6.91
CA ARG A 2 15.25 -8.34 5.80
C ARG A 2 16.10 -7.73 4.68
N LYS A 3 17.18 -8.41 4.27
CA LYS A 3 18.01 -7.99 3.12
C LYS A 3 17.51 -8.64 1.83
N GLU A 4 17.52 -7.87 0.74
CA GLU A 4 17.08 -8.31 -0.57
C GLU A 4 17.95 -7.68 -1.66
N LEU A 5 18.15 -8.40 -2.77
CA LEU A 5 18.76 -7.89 -3.99
C LEU A 5 17.65 -7.48 -4.96
N VAL A 6 17.49 -6.18 -5.15
CA VAL A 6 16.50 -5.60 -6.07
C VAL A 6 17.14 -5.41 -7.44
N LYS A 7 16.53 -6.01 -8.47
CA LYS A 7 16.96 -5.89 -9.85
C LYS A 7 16.12 -4.87 -10.59
N ASN A 8 16.71 -3.88 -11.19
CA ASN A 8 16.02 -2.90 -12.03
C ASN A 8 15.75 -3.45 -13.45
N ARG A 9 15.06 -2.67 -14.28
CA ARG A 9 14.72 -3.06 -15.67
C ARG A 9 15.93 -3.25 -16.57
N THR A 10 17.07 -2.64 -16.27
CA THR A 10 18.32 -2.76 -17.03
C THR A 10 19.18 -3.94 -16.56
N GLY A 11 18.75 -4.64 -15.51
CA GLY A 11 19.46 -5.80 -14.96
C GLY A 11 20.47 -5.46 -13.86
N GLU A 12 20.64 -4.18 -13.53
CA GLU A 12 21.48 -3.73 -12.41
C GLU A 12 20.84 -4.13 -11.08
N THR A 13 21.67 -4.57 -10.14
CA THR A 13 21.25 -5.09 -8.85
C THR A 13 21.69 -4.14 -7.74
N THR A 14 20.77 -3.86 -6.81
CA THR A 14 21.01 -3.05 -5.61
C THR A 14 20.63 -3.85 -4.37
N GLU A 15 21.54 -3.95 -3.39
CA GLU A 15 21.20 -4.52 -2.09
C GLU A 15 20.37 -3.51 -1.28
N VAL A 16 19.24 -3.95 -0.76
CA VAL A 16 18.37 -3.15 0.09
C VAL A 16 18.08 -3.87 1.40
N SER A 17 17.76 -3.10 2.43
CA SER A 17 17.25 -3.62 3.70
C SER A 17 15.82 -3.13 3.91
N HIS A 18 14.89 -4.06 4.04
CA HIS A 18 13.51 -3.77 4.43
C HIS A 18 13.34 -3.96 5.93
N VAL A 19 12.75 -2.98 6.60
CA VAL A 19 12.50 -2.99 8.04
C VAL A 19 11.06 -2.56 8.27
N LEU A 20 10.30 -3.36 9.00
CA LEU A 20 8.99 -2.94 9.48
C LEU A 20 9.16 -1.89 10.57
N MET A 21 8.35 -0.84 10.54
CA MET A 21 8.46 0.28 11.48
C MET A 21 8.41 -0.17 12.94
N HIS A 22 7.61 -1.18 13.28
CA HIS A 22 7.52 -1.72 14.64
C HIS A 22 8.80 -2.47 15.11
N GLU A 23 9.72 -2.79 14.20
CA GLU A 23 11.05 -3.33 14.54
C GLU A 23 12.08 -2.24 14.87
N LEU A 24 11.73 -0.97 14.68
CA LEU A 24 12.59 0.18 14.91
C LEU A 24 12.38 0.76 16.31
N SER A 25 13.38 1.45 16.83
CA SER A 25 13.20 2.22 18.09
C SER A 25 12.27 3.44 17.82
N PRO A 26 11.59 3.97 18.85
CA PRO A 26 10.74 5.15 18.71
C PRO A 26 11.45 6.35 18.08
N GLU A 27 12.72 6.55 18.42
CA GLU A 27 13.54 7.64 17.88
C GLU A 27 13.74 7.47 16.36
N VAL A 28 14.09 6.26 15.93
CA VAL A 28 14.27 5.95 14.49
C VAL A 28 12.93 6.01 13.76
N CYS A 29 11.82 5.59 14.38
CA CYS A 29 10.49 5.77 13.82
C CYS A 29 10.15 7.25 13.55
N ALA A 30 10.50 8.15 14.48
CA ALA A 30 10.29 9.58 14.31
C ALA A 30 11.17 10.16 13.18
N GLU A 31 12.42 9.72 13.07
CA GLU A 31 13.31 10.11 11.96
C GLU A 31 12.78 9.63 10.60
N VAL A 32 12.34 8.37 10.51
CA VAL A 32 11.70 7.81 9.31
C VAL A 32 10.43 8.59 8.99
N GLY A 33 9.60 8.89 9.99
CA GLY A 33 8.37 9.67 9.84
C GLY A 33 8.64 11.03 9.21
N SER A 34 9.62 11.76 9.74
CA SER A 34 10.03 13.07 9.21
C SER A 34 10.55 12.98 7.78
N ALA A 35 11.40 11.98 7.48
CA ALA A 35 11.96 11.79 6.15
C ALA A 35 10.88 11.40 5.12
N VAL A 36 9.95 10.53 5.47
CA VAL A 36 8.84 10.12 4.58
C VAL A 36 7.89 11.28 4.32
N ALA A 37 7.51 12.03 5.34
CA ALA A 37 6.65 13.21 5.19
C ALA A 37 7.30 14.25 4.25
N ALA A 38 8.60 14.49 4.39
CA ALA A 38 9.35 15.38 3.48
C ALA A 38 9.36 14.84 2.04
N MET A 39 9.56 13.54 1.82
CA MET A 39 9.50 12.93 0.48
C MET A 39 8.12 13.08 -0.15
N ILE A 40 7.04 12.94 0.62
CA ILE A 40 5.66 13.11 0.15
C ILE A 40 5.41 14.58 -0.22
N THR A 41 5.79 15.50 0.65
CA THR A 41 5.65 16.95 0.39
C THR A 41 6.37 17.35 -0.90
N GLN A 42 7.64 16.93 -1.06
CA GLN A 42 8.40 17.20 -2.28
C GLN A 42 7.73 16.62 -3.53
N THR A 43 7.12 15.45 -3.42
CA THR A 43 6.40 14.80 -4.51
C THR A 43 5.14 15.58 -4.89
N ILE A 44 4.38 16.08 -3.90
CA ILE A 44 3.21 16.94 -4.11
C ILE A 44 3.61 18.27 -4.76
N GLU A 45 4.66 18.92 -4.27
CA GLU A 45 5.21 20.16 -4.84
C GLU A 45 5.69 19.96 -6.28
N GLY A 46 6.16 18.75 -6.61
CA GLY A 46 6.49 18.33 -7.97
C GLY A 46 5.28 18.05 -8.88
N GLY A 47 4.05 18.29 -8.41
CA GLY A 47 2.80 18.15 -9.17
C GLY A 47 2.22 16.75 -9.20
N GLU A 48 2.70 15.83 -8.35
CA GLU A 48 2.12 14.50 -8.22
C GLU A 48 0.99 14.49 -7.19
N THR A 49 -0.11 13.78 -7.51
CA THR A 49 -1.24 13.65 -6.59
C THR A 49 -0.91 12.61 -5.52
N MET A 50 -0.74 13.07 -4.28
CA MET A 50 -0.60 12.25 -3.08
C MET A 50 -1.39 12.87 -1.92
N ILE A 51 -1.73 12.06 -0.94
CA ILE A 51 -2.31 12.54 0.31
C ILE A 51 -1.16 13.00 1.21
N ALA A 52 -1.21 14.25 1.65
CA ALA A 52 -0.28 14.78 2.63
C ALA A 52 -0.42 14.00 3.95
N VAL A 53 0.70 13.68 4.57
CA VAL A 53 0.76 13.01 5.88
C VAL A 53 1.74 13.75 6.77
N THR A 54 1.50 13.74 8.08
CA THR A 54 2.43 14.31 9.05
C THR A 54 3.52 13.31 9.45
N PRO A 55 4.67 13.77 9.95
CA PRO A 55 5.70 12.90 10.52
C PRO A 55 5.15 11.96 11.60
N GLU A 56 4.27 12.48 12.45
CA GLU A 56 3.64 11.76 13.56
C GLU A 56 2.76 10.62 13.05
N GLU A 57 1.92 10.88 12.04
CA GLU A 57 1.07 9.85 11.41
C GLU A 57 1.88 8.70 10.81
N ILE A 58 3.06 8.99 10.27
CA ILE A 58 3.96 7.94 9.77
C ILE A 58 4.61 7.19 10.93
N ALA A 59 5.11 7.90 11.95
CA ALA A 59 5.74 7.29 13.11
C ALA A 59 4.77 6.40 13.90
N GLU A 60 3.52 6.83 14.08
CA GLU A 60 2.46 6.06 14.75
C GLU A 60 2.16 4.73 14.06
N ARG A 61 2.32 4.64 12.74
CA ARG A 61 2.17 3.38 11.99
C ARG A 61 3.23 2.33 12.37
N GLY A 62 4.34 2.75 12.99
CA GLY A 62 5.34 1.85 13.54
C GLY A 62 5.02 1.36 14.95
N VAL A 63 4.22 2.12 15.70
CA VAL A 63 3.88 1.81 17.10
C VAL A 63 2.55 1.03 17.19
N ASN A 64 1.69 1.20 16.21
CA ASN A 64 0.38 0.60 16.19
C ASN A 64 0.44 -0.76 15.48
N ASP A 65 0.29 -1.86 16.22
CA ASP A 65 0.30 -3.24 15.70
C ASP A 65 -0.74 -3.51 14.59
N SER A 66 -1.72 -2.64 14.43
CA SER A 66 -2.79 -2.81 13.46
C SER A 66 -2.46 -2.26 12.07
N SER A 67 -1.58 -1.26 11.95
CA SER A 67 -1.12 -0.72 10.67
C SER A 67 0.36 -1.02 10.47
N LYS A 68 0.80 -1.17 9.21
CA LYS A 68 2.19 -1.49 8.92
C LYS A 68 2.85 -0.38 8.11
N GLY A 69 4.03 0.03 8.54
CA GLY A 69 4.96 0.82 7.75
C GLY A 69 6.19 -0.02 7.42
N LEU A 70 6.65 0.03 6.18
CA LEU A 70 7.86 -0.63 5.70
C LEU A 70 8.84 0.40 5.18
N ALA A 71 9.94 0.58 5.88
CA ALA A 71 11.05 1.42 5.47
C ALA A 71 12.09 0.60 4.69
N THR A 72 12.59 1.15 3.59
CA THR A 72 13.62 0.53 2.76
C THR A 72 14.87 1.39 2.78
N PHE A 73 15.99 0.76 3.11
CA PHE A 73 17.30 1.41 3.26
C PHE A 73 18.32 0.87 2.26
N ILE A 74 19.22 1.75 1.78
CA ILE A 74 20.47 1.43 1.10
C ILE A 74 21.59 2.07 1.89
N ASP A 75 22.57 1.27 2.34
CA ASP A 75 23.71 1.75 3.13
C ASP A 75 23.33 2.64 4.33
N GLY A 76 22.21 2.33 4.98
CA GLY A 76 21.68 3.07 6.11
C GLY A 76 20.85 4.30 5.74
N GLU A 77 20.78 4.69 4.48
CA GLU A 77 19.93 5.78 4.00
C GLU A 77 18.51 5.28 3.70
N LEU A 78 17.48 5.94 4.22
CA LEU A 78 16.09 5.70 3.84
C LEU A 78 15.88 6.13 2.39
N VAL A 79 15.49 5.19 1.52
CA VAL A 79 15.31 5.44 0.08
C VAL A 79 13.89 5.18 -0.42
N SER A 80 13.11 4.36 0.25
CA SER A 80 11.72 4.09 -0.11
C SER A 80 10.89 3.72 1.11
N TYR A 81 9.59 3.92 1.01
CA TYR A 81 8.62 3.60 2.05
C TYR A 81 7.33 3.09 1.41
N ALA A 82 6.64 2.20 2.12
CA ALA A 82 5.29 1.76 1.82
C ALA A 82 4.52 1.55 3.13
N SER A 83 3.21 1.75 3.11
CA SER A 83 2.37 1.49 4.28
C SER A 83 1.15 0.65 3.95
N ALA A 84 0.61 0.01 4.97
CA ALA A 84 -0.68 -0.68 4.93
C ALA A 84 -1.54 -0.25 6.10
N THR A 85 -2.83 -0.05 5.84
CA THR A 85 -3.81 0.25 6.90
C THR A 85 -4.01 -0.96 7.80
N ALA A 86 -4.62 -0.74 8.97
CA ALA A 86 -5.12 -1.82 9.82
C ALA A 86 -6.03 -2.76 9.02
N PRO A 87 -5.91 -4.09 9.18
CA PRO A 87 -6.77 -5.03 8.52
C PRO A 87 -8.23 -4.81 8.93
N ARG A 88 -9.11 -4.73 7.94
CA ARG A 88 -10.56 -4.59 8.14
C ARG A 88 -11.25 -5.88 7.73
N PRO A 89 -12.14 -6.45 8.55
CA PRO A 89 -12.87 -7.66 8.19
C PRO A 89 -13.81 -7.36 7.01
N ARG A 90 -13.82 -8.25 6.01
CA ARG A 90 -14.87 -8.27 4.98
C ARG A 90 -16.08 -9.03 5.47
N ARG A 91 -17.27 -8.53 5.13
CA ARG A 91 -18.54 -9.16 5.55
C ARG A 91 -18.83 -10.48 4.79
N ILE A 92 -18.22 -10.70 3.63
CA ILE A 92 -18.66 -11.75 2.70
C ILE A 92 -17.84 -13.04 2.83
N ASP A 93 -16.53 -12.95 3.02
CA ASP A 93 -15.63 -14.11 3.00
C ASP A 93 -14.72 -14.22 4.22
N SER A 94 -14.91 -13.36 5.19
CA SER A 94 -14.12 -13.29 6.44
C SER A 94 -12.61 -13.07 6.25
N VAL A 95 -12.15 -12.79 5.04
CA VAL A 95 -10.75 -12.47 4.80
C VAL A 95 -10.51 -11.00 5.15
N PRO A 96 -9.64 -10.70 6.13
CA PRO A 96 -9.29 -9.33 6.44
C PRO A 96 -8.53 -8.70 5.28
N MET A 97 -8.73 -7.40 5.08
CA MET A 97 -8.11 -6.63 4.00
C MET A 97 -7.39 -5.41 4.54
N SER A 98 -6.21 -5.15 4.00
CA SER A 98 -5.43 -3.92 4.25
C SER A 98 -5.22 -3.16 2.96
N GLU A 99 -5.40 -1.84 3.01
CA GLU A 99 -5.07 -0.95 1.92
C GLU A 99 -3.57 -0.63 1.95
N ILE A 100 -2.88 -0.85 0.83
CA ILE A 100 -1.50 -0.42 0.63
C ILE A 100 -1.51 0.98 0.05
N GLY A 101 -0.85 1.89 0.75
CA GLY A 101 -0.72 3.28 0.36
C GLY A 101 0.63 3.87 0.69
N SER A 102 0.77 5.18 0.48
CA SER A 102 2.00 5.93 0.75
C SER A 102 3.28 5.28 0.19
N VAL A 103 3.16 4.62 -0.99
CA VAL A 103 4.32 4.02 -1.65
C VAL A 103 5.14 5.12 -2.31
N ILE A 104 6.30 5.41 -1.75
CA ILE A 104 7.14 6.51 -2.19
C ILE A 104 8.61 6.09 -2.25
N THR A 105 9.34 6.66 -3.21
CA THR A 105 10.78 6.45 -3.36
C THR A 105 11.45 7.82 -3.58
N LYS A 106 12.55 8.05 -2.87
CA LYS A 106 13.40 9.24 -3.04
C LYS A 106 13.73 9.43 -4.52
N GLU A 107 13.66 10.66 -5.01
CA GLU A 107 13.82 10.98 -6.42
C GLU A 107 15.14 10.44 -7.01
N ALA A 108 16.24 10.62 -6.32
CA ALA A 108 17.57 10.13 -6.74
C ALA A 108 17.66 8.59 -6.87
N TYR A 109 16.71 7.86 -6.32
CA TYR A 109 16.65 6.39 -6.32
C TYR A 109 15.50 5.83 -7.16
N ARG A 110 14.72 6.69 -7.84
CA ARG A 110 13.64 6.26 -8.73
C ARG A 110 14.18 5.46 -9.93
N GLY A 111 13.33 4.62 -10.51
CA GLY A 111 13.73 3.77 -11.66
C GLY A 111 14.51 2.50 -11.29
N ARG A 112 14.91 2.34 -10.03
CA ARG A 112 15.69 1.17 -9.55
C ARG A 112 14.85 0.00 -9.07
N GLY A 113 13.52 0.04 -9.22
CA GLY A 113 12.62 -1.05 -8.78
C GLY A 113 12.25 -1.01 -7.29
N LEU A 114 12.69 0.00 -6.52
CA LEU A 114 12.53 0.04 -5.06
C LEU A 114 11.08 0.11 -4.60
N ALA A 115 10.23 0.90 -5.26
CA ALA A 115 8.80 0.96 -4.95
C ALA A 115 8.13 -0.41 -5.13
N ARG A 116 8.51 -1.16 -6.19
CA ARG A 116 8.01 -2.52 -6.40
C ARG A 116 8.49 -3.47 -5.31
N ALA A 117 9.76 -3.40 -4.92
CA ALA A 117 10.32 -4.25 -3.87
C ALA A 117 9.67 -3.95 -2.51
N ALA A 118 9.52 -2.68 -2.13
CA ALA A 118 8.84 -2.30 -0.89
C ALA A 118 7.38 -2.78 -0.86
N MET A 119 6.64 -2.58 -1.96
CA MET A 119 5.27 -3.07 -2.07
C MET A 119 5.22 -4.60 -1.99
N ALA A 120 6.11 -5.31 -2.69
CA ALA A 120 6.18 -6.77 -2.66
C ALA A 120 6.43 -7.31 -1.25
N ALA A 121 7.39 -6.70 -0.53
CA ALA A 121 7.72 -7.10 0.84
C ALA A 121 6.50 -6.92 1.76
N LEU A 122 5.78 -5.81 1.63
CA LEU A 122 4.59 -5.52 2.44
C LEU A 122 3.41 -6.44 2.09
N VAL A 123 3.17 -6.71 0.80
CA VAL A 123 2.16 -7.67 0.33
C VAL A 123 2.43 -9.07 0.88
N ASN A 124 3.71 -9.49 0.86
CA ASN A 124 4.11 -10.79 1.40
C ASN A 124 3.89 -10.86 2.92
N GLU A 125 4.20 -9.78 3.64
CA GLU A 125 3.98 -9.71 5.08
C GLU A 125 2.50 -9.88 5.43
N LEU A 126 1.63 -9.13 4.74
CA LEU A 126 0.17 -9.25 4.91
C LEU A 126 -0.34 -10.64 4.53
N ALA A 127 0.16 -11.21 3.43
CA ALA A 127 -0.24 -12.54 2.98
C ALA A 127 0.14 -13.64 3.98
N ASN A 128 1.30 -13.53 4.65
CA ASN A 128 1.71 -14.46 5.71
C ASN A 128 0.76 -14.42 6.92
N GLU A 129 0.10 -13.29 7.16
CA GLU A 129 -0.93 -13.12 8.19
C GLU A 129 -2.35 -13.49 7.72
N GLY A 130 -2.50 -13.94 6.47
CA GLY A 130 -3.80 -14.24 5.87
C GLY A 130 -4.63 -13.00 5.54
N VAL A 131 -3.96 -11.83 5.41
CA VAL A 131 -4.58 -10.55 5.09
C VAL A 131 -4.44 -10.28 3.60
N ALA A 132 -5.54 -9.98 2.92
CA ALA A 132 -5.53 -9.55 1.53
C ALA A 132 -5.11 -8.08 1.41
N SER A 133 -4.33 -7.79 0.39
CA SER A 133 -3.92 -6.42 0.06
C SER A 133 -4.88 -5.81 -0.95
N VAL A 134 -5.15 -4.52 -0.79
CA VAL A 134 -5.90 -3.69 -1.73
C VAL A 134 -5.07 -2.48 -2.11
N VAL A 135 -5.03 -2.14 -3.37
CA VAL A 135 -4.33 -0.95 -3.89
C VAL A 135 -5.32 -0.12 -4.70
N PHE A 136 -5.49 1.14 -4.30
CA PHE A 136 -6.12 2.15 -5.14
C PHE A 136 -5.06 2.68 -6.10
N ALA A 137 -5.04 2.09 -7.28
CA ALA A 137 -3.97 2.29 -8.23
C ALA A 137 -4.21 3.54 -9.09
N ASN A 138 -3.16 4.27 -9.33
CA ASN A 138 -3.05 5.31 -10.36
C ASN A 138 -2.08 4.85 -11.46
N GLY A 139 -1.90 5.65 -12.50
CA GLY A 139 -1.05 5.31 -13.64
C GLY A 139 0.39 4.91 -13.29
N LYS A 140 0.91 5.26 -12.09
CA LYS A 140 2.25 4.87 -11.64
C LYS A 140 2.23 3.59 -10.80
N SER A 141 1.24 3.43 -9.93
CA SER A 141 1.15 2.29 -9.01
C SER A 141 0.48 1.06 -9.64
N GLU A 142 -0.40 1.24 -10.62
CA GLU A 142 -1.08 0.14 -11.30
C GLU A 142 -0.12 -0.87 -11.96
N PRO A 143 0.89 -0.46 -12.76
CA PRO A 143 1.83 -1.41 -13.34
C PRO A 143 2.62 -2.19 -12.27
N ILE A 144 2.91 -1.54 -11.13
CA ILE A 144 3.59 -2.19 -10.01
C ILE A 144 2.67 -3.27 -9.40
N ALA A 145 1.45 -2.91 -9.01
CA ALA A 145 0.51 -3.83 -8.40
C ALA A 145 0.19 -5.03 -9.31
N ARG A 146 -0.04 -4.79 -10.61
CA ARG A 146 -0.24 -5.88 -11.59
C ARG A 146 0.97 -6.78 -11.73
N SER A 147 2.19 -6.24 -11.68
CA SER A 147 3.43 -7.04 -11.72
C SER A 147 3.62 -7.92 -10.47
N LEU A 148 2.89 -7.64 -9.40
CA LEU A 148 2.83 -8.45 -8.18
C LEU A 148 1.67 -9.47 -8.20
N GLY A 149 0.98 -9.61 -9.34
CA GLY A 149 -0.12 -10.57 -9.49
C GLY A 149 -1.48 -10.05 -9.02
N MET A 150 -1.57 -8.79 -8.59
CA MET A 150 -2.86 -8.21 -8.22
C MET A 150 -3.76 -8.05 -9.44
N ARG A 151 -5.05 -8.28 -9.25
CA ARG A 151 -6.08 -8.24 -10.28
C ARG A 151 -7.15 -7.22 -9.91
N ASP A 152 -7.95 -6.85 -10.90
CA ASP A 152 -9.10 -5.98 -10.67
C ASP A 152 -9.98 -6.59 -9.58
N ALA A 153 -10.26 -5.77 -8.56
CA ALA A 153 -11.20 -6.17 -7.52
C ALA A 153 -12.58 -6.32 -8.16
N GLN A 154 -13.21 -7.47 -7.99
CA GLN A 154 -14.61 -7.61 -8.32
C GLN A 154 -15.42 -6.78 -7.33
N LEU A 155 -15.97 -5.69 -7.85
CA LEU A 155 -16.81 -4.81 -7.08
C LEU A 155 -18.20 -5.43 -7.05
N PHE A 156 -18.69 -5.76 -5.86
CA PHE A 156 -20.06 -6.21 -5.69
C PHE A 156 -21.02 -5.06 -6.02
N GLU A 157 -22.18 -5.37 -6.57
CA GLU A 157 -23.26 -4.39 -6.71
C GLU A 157 -23.54 -3.78 -5.33
N VAL A 158 -23.40 -2.47 -5.27
CA VAL A 158 -23.78 -1.70 -4.06
C VAL A 158 -25.29 -1.68 -3.99
N THR A 159 -25.88 -2.31 -2.98
CA THR A 159 -27.31 -2.22 -2.76
C THR A 159 -27.72 -0.79 -2.42
N ALA A 160 -28.95 -0.39 -2.66
CA ALA A 160 -29.45 0.95 -2.34
C ALA A 160 -29.20 1.32 -0.86
N ASP A 161 -29.32 0.37 0.05
CA ASP A 161 -29.05 0.57 1.49
C ASP A 161 -27.58 0.85 1.78
N MET A 162 -26.66 0.19 1.05
CA MET A 162 -25.22 0.46 1.17
C MET A 162 -24.84 1.81 0.57
N ALA A 163 -25.48 2.20 -0.52
CA ALA A 163 -25.27 3.52 -1.14
C ALA A 163 -25.68 4.66 -0.18
N GLU A 164 -26.77 4.51 0.56
CA GLU A 164 -27.19 5.48 1.55
C GLU A 164 -26.23 5.60 2.72
N LEU A 165 -25.78 4.47 3.28
CA LEU A 165 -24.74 4.44 4.31
C LEU A 165 -23.41 5.03 3.85
N CYS A 166 -23.09 4.90 2.57
CA CYS A 166 -21.86 5.45 1.98
C CYS A 166 -21.92 6.98 1.80
N LYS A 167 -23.09 7.59 1.64
CA LYS A 167 -23.22 9.04 1.50
C LYS A 167 -22.77 9.81 2.75
N GLU A 168 -22.99 9.25 3.92
CA GLU A 168 -22.61 9.85 5.20
C GLU A 168 -21.21 9.42 5.70
N CYS A 169 -20.56 8.50 4.99
CA CYS A 169 -19.26 7.97 5.39
C CYS A 169 -18.11 8.88 4.93
N ASN A 170 -17.52 9.60 5.89
CA ASN A 170 -16.32 10.42 5.66
C ASN A 170 -15.01 9.61 5.58
N ASN A 171 -15.07 8.29 5.71
CA ASN A 171 -13.90 7.44 5.61
C ASN A 171 -13.50 7.22 4.17
N TYR A 172 -12.19 7.17 3.93
CA TYR A 172 -11.65 6.72 2.66
C TYR A 172 -12.10 5.27 2.42
N CYS A 173 -13.02 5.08 1.50
CA CYS A 173 -13.62 3.79 1.19
C CYS A 173 -13.60 3.57 -0.33
N PRO A 174 -13.16 2.39 -0.81
CA PRO A 174 -13.23 2.04 -2.22
C PRO A 174 -14.65 2.16 -2.80
N LEU A 175 -15.65 1.82 -1.98
CA LEU A 175 -17.05 1.91 -2.37
C LEU A 175 -17.55 3.36 -2.48
N ASN A 176 -16.91 4.31 -1.82
CA ASN A 176 -17.32 5.72 -1.82
C ASN A 176 -17.08 6.45 -3.16
N GLY A 177 -16.56 5.78 -4.18
CA GLY A 177 -16.42 6.29 -5.55
C GLY A 177 -16.99 5.34 -6.58
N LEU A 178 -17.58 4.24 -6.14
CA LEU A 178 -18.37 3.35 -6.98
C LEU A 178 -19.77 3.90 -7.04
N LYS A 179 -20.06 4.44 -8.20
CA LYS A 179 -21.32 5.00 -8.51
C LYS A 179 -22.26 4.01 -9.13
N HIS A 180 -23.52 4.25 -8.84
CA HIS A 180 -24.54 4.03 -9.86
C HIS A 180 -24.09 4.78 -11.11
N LYS A 181 -24.17 4.14 -12.28
CA LYS A 181 -23.68 4.63 -13.58
C LYS A 181 -24.07 6.07 -13.94
N ASP A 182 -25.00 6.66 -13.23
CA ASP A 182 -25.70 7.90 -13.59
C ASP A 182 -25.48 9.06 -12.57
N GLU A 183 -24.66 8.87 -11.53
CA GLU A 183 -24.45 9.91 -10.51
C GLU A 183 -22.97 10.37 -10.44
N GLU A 184 -22.69 11.64 -10.10
CA GLU A 184 -21.31 12.17 -9.95
C GLU A 184 -20.55 11.59 -8.74
N PRO A 185 -19.20 11.34 -8.75
CA PRO A 185 -18.45 10.81 -7.61
C PRO A 185 -18.71 11.62 -6.33
N ALA A 186 -19.07 10.95 -5.25
CA ALA A 186 -19.25 11.58 -3.95
C ALA A 186 -17.96 12.27 -3.46
N ASN A 187 -16.80 11.86 -4.01
CA ASN A 187 -15.52 12.49 -3.73
C ASN A 187 -14.71 12.67 -5.03
N PRO A 188 -14.72 13.87 -5.65
CA PRO A 188 -13.97 14.14 -6.87
C PRO A 188 -12.44 14.12 -6.69
N ALA A 189 -11.94 14.13 -5.47
CA ALA A 189 -10.49 14.10 -5.19
C ALA A 189 -9.84 12.72 -5.32
N ARG A 190 -10.55 11.70 -5.79
CA ARG A 190 -9.96 10.37 -6.01
C ARG A 190 -9.01 10.39 -7.20
N CYS A 191 -7.76 10.12 -6.89
CA CYS A 191 -6.68 9.97 -7.87
C CYS A 191 -6.49 8.53 -8.38
N CYS A 192 -7.39 7.60 -8.05
CA CYS A 192 -7.26 6.20 -8.41
C CYS A 192 -8.36 5.77 -9.39
N ASP A 193 -7.94 5.26 -10.55
CA ASP A 193 -8.84 4.80 -11.60
C ASP A 193 -9.17 3.31 -11.48
N THR A 194 -8.36 2.57 -10.73
CA THR A 194 -8.42 1.11 -10.66
C THR A 194 -8.19 0.62 -9.24
N ILE A 195 -9.00 -0.34 -8.82
CA ILE A 195 -8.83 -1.04 -7.53
C ILE A 195 -8.29 -2.44 -7.82
N LEU A 196 -7.13 -2.76 -7.25
CA LEU A 196 -6.45 -4.03 -7.41
C LEU A 196 -6.33 -4.77 -6.09
N THR A 197 -6.46 -6.10 -6.13
CA THR A 197 -6.35 -6.96 -4.94
C THR A 197 -5.74 -8.31 -5.27
N ASN A 198 -5.18 -8.96 -4.27
CA ASN A 198 -4.69 -10.34 -4.31
C ASN A 198 -5.60 -11.31 -3.53
N ILE A 199 -6.84 -10.91 -3.23
CA ILE A 199 -7.74 -11.68 -2.36
C ILE A 199 -7.92 -13.13 -2.81
N ASP A 200 -8.03 -13.38 -4.10
CA ASP A 200 -8.20 -14.72 -4.65
C ASP A 200 -7.04 -15.65 -4.29
N ASP A 201 -5.82 -15.11 -4.25
CA ASP A 201 -4.62 -15.88 -3.92
C ASP A 201 -4.56 -16.17 -2.42
N ILE A 202 -5.00 -15.21 -1.58
CA ILE A 202 -5.10 -15.40 -0.13
C ILE A 202 -6.15 -16.46 0.20
N VAL A 203 -7.34 -16.40 -0.41
CA VAL A 203 -8.40 -17.41 -0.23
C VAL A 203 -7.93 -18.79 -0.68
N LYS A 204 -7.24 -18.88 -1.82
CA LYS A 204 -6.67 -20.14 -2.31
C LYS A 204 -5.54 -20.63 -1.43
N GLY A 205 -4.64 -19.75 -0.99
CA GLY A 205 -3.52 -20.05 -0.10
C GLY A 205 -3.96 -20.55 1.26
N SER A 206 -4.99 -19.94 1.85
CA SER A 206 -5.56 -20.38 3.13
C SER A 206 -6.14 -21.80 3.07
N ARG A 207 -6.67 -22.21 1.90
CA ARG A 207 -7.20 -23.58 1.67
C ARG A 207 -6.11 -24.60 1.36
N TYR A 208 -4.94 -24.18 0.85
CA TYR A 208 -3.94 -25.09 0.28
C TYR A 208 -2.52 -24.89 0.83
N GLY A 209 -2.31 -23.99 1.79
CA GLY A 209 -1.02 -23.83 2.49
C GLY A 209 0.14 -23.42 1.59
N ARG A 210 -0.09 -22.67 0.51
CA ARG A 210 0.98 -22.19 -0.38
C ARG A 210 1.26 -20.71 -0.13
N GLY A 211 2.41 -20.45 0.48
CA GLY A 211 2.93 -19.10 0.59
C GLY A 211 3.21 -18.45 -0.78
N TYR A 212 3.15 -17.15 -0.84
CA TYR A 212 3.57 -16.34 -1.99
C TYR A 212 5.04 -16.64 -2.30
N LYS A 213 5.33 -17.06 -3.52
CA LYS A 213 6.72 -17.15 -4.00
C LYS A 213 7.14 -15.74 -4.43
N THR A 214 8.15 -15.20 -3.76
CA THR A 214 8.93 -14.07 -4.26
C THR A 214 9.64 -14.52 -5.53
N CYS A 215 9.37 -13.86 -6.63
CA CYS A 215 10.19 -13.91 -7.83
C CYS A 215 11.15 -12.75 -7.83
#